data_33a7350138eae9e213ce7c26246813b0
#
_entry.id   33a7350138eae9e213ce7c26246813b0
#
_cell.length_a   1.000
_cell.length_b   1.000
_cell.length_c   1.000
_cell.angle_alpha   90.00
_cell.angle_beta   90.00
_cell.angle_gamma   90.00
#
_symmetry.space_group_name_H-M   'P 1'
#
loop_
_entity.id
_entity.type
_entity.pdbx_description
1 polymer ?
#
loop_
_entity_poly.entity_id
_entity_poly.type
_entity_poly.pdbx_seq_one_letter_code
_entity_poly.pdbx_strand_id
1 'polypeptide(L)'
;IIRLNKNWKDQDVNFRLFHGSECDILADGKLDYSNEVRNLFSHVVGSVHALGSWRNRDEIDNTEALIRAVEDPTFTILGHPTGRILQVREGFPIDMHAVIRRMGELNSDGHLKAIEINASPYRLDLDWRLCKFAKEQKVPICINPDAHDTSGLDDVWYGVQIARKGWLESSDILNTKSSLEIESLFND
;
A
#
# COMPACT_ATOMS: atom_id res chain seq x y z
N ILE A 1 13.15 13.91 -9.34
CA ILE A 1 11.67 14.10 -9.31
C ILE A 1 11.34 15.58 -9.20
N ILE A 2 11.80 16.33 -8.18
CA ILE A 2 11.50 17.75 -7.97
C ILE A 2 11.75 18.58 -9.23
N ARG A 3 12.91 18.42 -9.89
CA ARG A 3 13.26 19.13 -11.14
C ARG A 3 12.32 18.77 -12.29
N LEU A 4 11.92 17.48 -12.41
CA LEU A 4 11.00 17.02 -13.45
C LEU A 4 9.60 17.62 -13.24
N ASN A 5 9.07 17.56 -12.03
CA ASN A 5 7.77 18.14 -11.70
C ASN A 5 7.74 19.65 -11.97
N LYS A 6 8.84 20.36 -11.65
CA LYS A 6 8.97 21.78 -11.96
C LYS A 6 8.94 22.04 -13.47
N ASN A 7 9.75 21.29 -14.24
CA ASN A 7 9.77 21.44 -15.69
C ASN A 7 8.43 21.18 -16.35
N TRP A 8 7.69 20.16 -15.89
CA TRP A 8 6.36 19.85 -16.41
C TRP A 8 5.37 20.96 -16.07
N LYS A 9 5.42 21.49 -14.86
CA LYS A 9 4.59 22.62 -14.47
C LYS A 9 4.88 23.87 -15.33
N ASP A 10 6.16 24.17 -15.59
CA ASP A 10 6.59 25.29 -16.42
C ASP A 10 6.17 25.13 -17.91
N GLN A 11 5.92 23.87 -18.35
CA GLN A 11 5.46 23.52 -19.71
C GLN A 11 3.95 23.25 -19.79
N ASP A 12 3.19 23.53 -18.71
CA ASP A 12 1.75 23.26 -18.62
C ASP A 12 1.39 21.77 -18.85
N VAL A 13 2.29 20.86 -18.51
CA VAL A 13 2.06 19.41 -18.55
C VAL A 13 1.37 18.99 -17.26
N ASN A 14 0.13 18.52 -17.37
CA ASN A 14 -0.65 18.03 -16.23
C ASN A 14 -0.24 16.61 -15.83
N PHE A 15 1.00 16.50 -15.32
CA PHE A 15 1.54 15.25 -14.80
C PHE A 15 2.42 15.52 -13.58
N ARG A 16 2.35 14.64 -12.57
CA ARG A 16 3.14 14.76 -11.36
C ARG A 16 3.66 13.39 -10.90
N LEU A 17 4.93 13.34 -10.52
CA LEU A 17 5.53 12.21 -9.85
C LEU A 17 5.60 12.47 -8.34
N PHE A 18 5.17 11.51 -7.55
CA PHE A 18 5.40 11.46 -6.12
C PHE A 18 6.65 10.61 -5.83
N HIS A 19 7.42 11.03 -4.85
CA HIS A 19 8.68 10.40 -4.47
C HIS A 19 8.43 9.47 -3.29
N GLY A 20 8.15 8.20 -3.56
CA GLY A 20 7.97 7.16 -2.55
C GLY A 20 9.11 6.15 -2.52
N SER A 21 9.10 5.29 -1.50
CA SER A 21 9.96 4.11 -1.40
C SER A 21 9.16 2.92 -0.87
N GLU A 22 9.46 1.74 -1.41
CA GLU A 22 9.05 0.50 -0.79
C GLU A 22 10.11 0.06 0.21
N CYS A 23 9.66 -0.28 1.42
CA CYS A 23 10.48 -0.74 2.55
C CYS A 23 10.05 -2.14 2.95
N ASP A 24 11.02 -3.00 3.29
CA ASP A 24 10.73 -4.30 3.88
C ASP A 24 10.21 -4.14 5.31
N ILE A 25 9.12 -4.82 5.62
CA ILE A 25 8.66 -4.99 7.00
C ILE A 25 9.42 -6.17 7.60
N LEU A 26 10.22 -5.89 8.62
CA LEU A 26 11.03 -6.88 9.31
C LEU A 26 10.20 -7.73 10.29
N ALA A 27 10.75 -8.83 10.77
CA ALA A 27 10.07 -9.75 11.67
C ALA A 27 9.63 -9.13 13.01
N ASP A 28 10.29 -8.07 13.47
CA ASP A 28 9.91 -7.30 14.66
C ASP A 28 8.91 -6.18 14.39
N GLY A 29 8.49 -6.04 13.13
CA GLY A 29 7.55 -5.01 12.68
C GLY A 29 8.20 -3.67 12.35
N LYS A 30 9.53 -3.55 12.41
CA LYS A 30 10.21 -2.34 11.95
C LYS A 30 10.34 -2.33 10.43
N LEU A 31 10.47 -1.15 9.86
CA LEU A 31 10.86 -0.95 8.47
C LEU A 31 12.39 -0.99 8.33
N ASP A 32 12.88 -1.53 7.23
CA ASP A 32 14.31 -1.77 6.99
C ASP A 32 15.14 -0.48 6.82
N TYR A 33 14.54 0.61 6.31
CA TYR A 33 15.22 1.91 6.25
C TYR A 33 15.05 2.71 7.55
N SER A 34 16.09 3.50 7.90
CA SER A 34 16.03 4.39 9.06
C SER A 34 14.99 5.52 8.88
N ASN A 35 14.53 6.10 9.99
CA ASN A 35 13.58 7.22 9.95
C ASN A 35 14.12 8.40 9.12
N GLU A 36 15.42 8.68 9.20
CA GLU A 36 16.06 9.76 8.45
C GLU A 36 15.93 9.54 6.95
N VAL A 37 16.05 8.30 6.49
CA VAL A 37 15.90 7.94 5.08
C VAL A 37 14.42 8.01 4.68
N ARG A 38 13.53 7.44 5.49
CA ARG A 38 12.09 7.41 5.17
C ARG A 38 11.47 8.80 5.10
N ASN A 39 11.93 9.73 5.94
CA ASN A 39 11.49 11.13 5.93
C ASN A 39 11.93 11.93 4.67
N LEU A 40 12.75 11.36 3.80
CA LEU A 40 13.07 11.96 2.49
C LEU A 40 11.99 11.71 1.44
N PHE A 41 11.06 10.79 1.69
CA PHE A 41 10.00 10.41 0.76
C PHE A 41 8.67 11.05 1.14
N SER A 42 7.82 11.26 0.15
CA SER A 42 6.47 11.77 0.37
C SER A 42 5.53 10.70 0.96
N HIS A 43 5.84 9.44 0.72
CA HIS A 43 5.09 8.28 1.23
C HIS A 43 6.00 7.06 1.28
N VAL A 44 5.68 6.14 2.18
CA VAL A 44 6.38 4.85 2.34
C VAL A 44 5.38 3.72 2.14
N VAL A 45 5.72 2.82 1.23
CA VAL A 45 5.02 1.54 1.05
C VAL A 45 5.76 0.51 1.89
N GLY A 46 5.11 -0.05 2.90
CA GLY A 46 5.70 -1.14 3.68
C GLY A 46 5.18 -2.48 3.20
N SER A 47 6.06 -3.42 2.94
CA SER A 47 5.73 -4.70 2.31
C SER A 47 6.35 -5.89 3.01
N VAL A 48 5.65 -7.04 2.95
CA VAL A 48 6.14 -8.31 3.47
C VAL A 48 6.77 -9.13 2.35
N HIS A 49 8.02 -9.59 2.53
CA HIS A 49 8.74 -10.36 1.52
C HIS A 49 9.21 -11.73 2.03
N ALA A 50 9.38 -12.68 1.10
CA ALA A 50 9.72 -14.08 1.41
C ALA A 50 11.11 -14.27 2.03
N LEU A 51 12.02 -13.33 1.84
CA LEU A 51 13.36 -13.36 2.45
C LEU A 51 13.33 -13.13 3.96
N GLY A 52 12.22 -12.60 4.49
CA GLY A 52 11.98 -12.54 5.93
C GLY A 52 11.49 -13.86 6.51
N SER A 53 11.36 -13.91 7.82
CA SER A 53 10.93 -15.10 8.58
C SER A 53 9.40 -15.37 8.52
N TRP A 54 8.63 -14.58 7.76
CA TRP A 54 7.17 -14.55 7.74
C TRP A 54 6.50 -15.91 7.54
N ARG A 55 7.09 -16.78 6.70
CA ARG A 55 6.53 -18.11 6.39
C ARG A 55 6.59 -19.09 7.56
N ASN A 56 7.59 -18.95 8.43
CA ASN A 56 7.90 -19.91 9.49
C ASN A 56 7.36 -19.44 10.86
N ARG A 57 6.63 -18.35 10.90
CA ARG A 57 6.01 -17.78 12.09
C ARG A 57 4.51 -18.08 12.08
N ASP A 58 3.91 -18.08 13.25
CA ASP A 58 2.46 -18.23 13.37
C ASP A 58 1.71 -16.94 12.99
N GLU A 59 0.39 -17.06 12.91
CA GLU A 59 -0.50 -15.97 12.52
C GLU A 59 -0.46 -14.82 13.56
N ILE A 60 -0.32 -15.13 14.83
CA ILE A 60 -0.31 -14.13 15.91
C ILE A 60 0.94 -13.26 15.77
N ASP A 61 2.11 -13.88 15.71
CA ASP A 61 3.39 -13.18 15.59
C ASP A 61 3.47 -12.31 14.33
N ASN A 62 2.97 -12.83 13.21
CA ASN A 62 2.94 -12.09 11.95
C ASN A 62 1.97 -10.91 12.01
N THR A 63 0.79 -11.11 12.57
CA THR A 63 -0.23 -10.06 12.72
C THR A 63 0.28 -8.93 13.61
N GLU A 64 0.88 -9.27 14.77
CA GLU A 64 1.44 -8.27 15.67
C GLU A 64 2.60 -7.47 15.03
N ALA A 65 3.46 -8.14 14.27
CA ALA A 65 4.53 -7.46 13.55
C ALA A 65 3.97 -6.49 12.50
N LEU A 66 2.94 -6.90 11.78
CA LEU A 66 2.31 -6.04 10.77
C LEU A 66 1.57 -4.87 11.41
N ILE A 67 0.91 -5.07 12.55
CA ILE A 67 0.28 -4.00 13.33
C ILE A 67 1.35 -2.98 13.78
N ARG A 68 2.47 -3.44 14.34
CA ARG A 68 3.57 -2.54 14.71
C ARG A 68 4.12 -1.74 13.52
N ALA A 69 4.18 -2.36 12.34
CA ALA A 69 4.64 -1.67 11.14
C ALA A 69 3.68 -0.56 10.71
N VAL A 70 2.36 -0.82 10.67
CA VAL A 70 1.37 0.19 10.28
C VAL A 70 1.24 1.33 11.31
N GLU A 71 1.65 1.11 12.56
CA GLU A 71 1.72 2.13 13.61
C GLU A 71 2.92 3.08 13.46
N ASP A 72 3.93 2.73 12.65
CA ASP A 72 5.05 3.64 12.38
C ASP A 72 4.52 4.92 11.71
N PRO A 73 4.86 6.11 12.22
CA PRO A 73 4.32 7.36 11.70
C PRO A 73 4.71 7.64 10.24
N THR A 74 5.84 7.10 9.77
CA THR A 74 6.27 7.27 8.38
C THR A 74 5.61 6.29 7.41
N PHE A 75 4.99 5.23 7.92
CA PHE A 75 4.30 4.23 7.12
C PHE A 75 3.01 4.81 6.51
N THR A 76 2.83 4.68 5.20
CA THR A 76 1.67 5.24 4.50
C THR A 76 0.79 4.18 3.85
N ILE A 77 1.38 3.24 3.13
CA ILE A 77 0.65 2.24 2.33
C ILE A 77 1.15 0.84 2.68
N LEU A 78 0.23 -0.07 2.97
CA LEU A 78 0.53 -1.50 3.12
C LEU A 78 0.53 -2.14 1.73
N GLY A 79 1.71 -2.43 1.20
CA GLY A 79 1.92 -3.03 -0.11
C GLY A 79 1.71 -4.55 -0.08
N HIS A 80 1.12 -5.13 -1.15
CA HIS A 80 0.80 -6.58 -1.29
C HIS A 80 0.69 -7.33 0.05
N PRO A 81 -0.35 -7.01 0.84
CA PRO A 81 -0.40 -7.17 2.29
C PRO A 81 -0.25 -8.60 2.81
N THR A 82 -0.53 -9.60 2.00
CA THR A 82 -0.35 -11.00 2.40
C THR A 82 0.92 -11.63 1.83
N GLY A 83 1.59 -10.95 0.91
CA GLY A 83 2.77 -11.48 0.21
C GLY A 83 2.50 -12.71 -0.64
N ARG A 84 1.24 -12.98 -1.01
CA ARG A 84 0.89 -14.12 -1.87
C ARG A 84 1.47 -13.96 -3.29
N ILE A 85 1.74 -15.09 -3.93
CA ILE A 85 2.02 -15.18 -5.37
C ILE A 85 1.15 -16.30 -5.92
N LEU A 86 0.19 -15.95 -6.77
CA LEU A 86 -0.80 -16.88 -7.30
C LEU A 86 -0.13 -18.07 -7.99
N GLN A 87 -0.64 -19.27 -7.74
CA GLN A 87 -0.11 -20.57 -8.24
C GLN A 87 1.31 -20.92 -7.76
N VAL A 88 1.97 -20.06 -6.97
CA VAL A 88 3.33 -20.30 -6.48
C VAL A 88 3.39 -20.38 -4.96
N ARG A 89 2.72 -19.43 -4.28
CA ARG A 89 2.80 -19.28 -2.83
C ARG A 89 1.51 -18.70 -2.27
N GLU A 90 0.94 -19.36 -1.28
CA GLU A 90 -0.12 -18.79 -0.46
C GLU A 90 0.38 -17.56 0.30
N GLY A 91 -0.54 -16.71 0.71
CA GLY A 91 -0.24 -15.59 1.61
C GLY A 91 0.35 -16.06 2.93
N PHE A 92 1.15 -15.22 3.56
CA PHE A 92 1.62 -15.49 4.91
C PHE A 92 0.43 -15.56 5.89
N PRO A 93 0.51 -16.37 6.95
CA PRO A 93 -0.52 -16.43 7.96
C PRO A 93 -0.58 -15.08 8.71
N ILE A 94 -1.64 -14.31 8.46
CA ILE A 94 -1.87 -12.96 9.01
C ILE A 94 -3.39 -12.78 9.19
N ASP A 95 -3.83 -12.35 10.38
CA ASP A 95 -5.21 -11.87 10.56
C ASP A 95 -5.36 -10.47 9.94
N MET A 96 -5.67 -10.45 8.65
CA MET A 96 -5.88 -9.20 7.91
C MET A 96 -7.06 -8.38 8.44
N HIS A 97 -8.05 -8.98 9.11
CA HIS A 97 -9.14 -8.22 9.73
C HIS A 97 -8.63 -7.40 10.93
N ALA A 98 -7.73 -7.95 11.74
CA ALA A 98 -7.11 -7.22 12.84
C ALA A 98 -6.25 -6.05 12.32
N VAL A 99 -5.43 -6.28 11.29
CA VAL A 99 -4.60 -5.25 10.66
C VAL A 99 -5.45 -4.12 10.08
N ILE A 100 -6.48 -4.45 9.28
CA ILE A 100 -7.37 -3.46 8.66
C ILE A 100 -8.12 -2.65 9.71
N ARG A 101 -8.61 -3.27 10.81
CA ARG A 101 -9.22 -2.53 11.93
C ARG A 101 -8.23 -1.52 12.51
N ARG A 102 -6.99 -1.95 12.78
CA ARG A 102 -5.99 -1.04 13.35
C ARG A 102 -5.68 0.13 12.42
N MET A 103 -5.57 -0.11 11.13
CA MET A 103 -5.41 0.96 10.14
C MET A 103 -6.59 1.94 10.16
N GLY A 104 -7.83 1.44 10.27
CA GLY A 104 -9.03 2.28 10.38
C GLY A 104 -9.06 3.15 11.65
N GLU A 105 -8.59 2.63 12.78
CA GLU A 105 -8.40 3.39 14.02
C GLU A 105 -7.40 4.53 13.81
N LEU A 106 -6.23 4.23 13.25
CA LEU A 106 -5.19 5.22 12.96
C LEU A 106 -5.70 6.32 12.00
N ASN A 107 -6.46 5.95 10.98
CA ASN A 107 -7.09 6.92 10.07
C ASN A 107 -8.09 7.82 10.78
N SER A 108 -8.81 7.29 11.78
CA SER A 108 -9.75 8.09 12.58
C SER A 108 -9.03 9.07 13.50
N ASP A 109 -7.78 8.78 13.86
CA ASP A 109 -6.91 9.65 14.64
C ASP A 109 -6.13 10.67 13.78
N GLY A 110 -6.40 10.73 12.47
CA GLY A 110 -5.83 11.68 11.54
C GLY A 110 -4.57 11.21 10.80
N HIS A 111 -4.22 9.93 10.90
CA HIS A 111 -3.10 9.36 10.14
C HIS A 111 -3.58 8.78 8.81
N LEU A 112 -2.82 8.97 7.74
CA LEU A 112 -3.10 8.28 6.48
C LEU A 112 -2.48 6.88 6.48
N LYS A 113 -3.31 5.85 6.55
CA LYS A 113 -2.93 4.45 6.40
C LYS A 113 -3.79 3.82 5.31
N ALA A 114 -3.21 3.59 4.13
CA ALA A 114 -3.88 2.99 2.99
C ALA A 114 -3.43 1.54 2.78
N ILE A 115 -4.26 0.74 2.12
CA ILE A 115 -3.93 -0.63 1.77
C ILE A 115 -3.91 -0.81 0.25
N GLU A 116 -2.95 -1.56 -0.24
CA GLU A 116 -2.79 -1.81 -1.66
C GLU A 116 -3.69 -2.94 -2.16
N ILE A 117 -4.28 -2.75 -3.34
CA ILE A 117 -4.57 -3.83 -4.27
C ILE A 117 -3.41 -3.87 -5.26
N ASN A 118 -2.43 -4.73 -5.02
CA ASN A 118 -1.38 -5.00 -5.99
C ASN A 118 -2.00 -5.62 -7.24
N ALA A 119 -1.92 -4.91 -8.34
CA ALA A 119 -2.61 -5.24 -9.58
C ALA A 119 -1.83 -6.22 -10.47
N SER A 120 -0.59 -6.57 -10.08
CA SER A 120 0.16 -7.60 -10.79
C SER A 120 -0.68 -8.87 -10.90
N PRO A 121 -0.85 -9.44 -12.13
CA PRO A 121 -1.64 -10.66 -12.34
C PRO A 121 -1.07 -11.87 -11.60
N TYR A 122 0.19 -11.79 -11.14
CA TYR A 122 0.82 -12.81 -10.30
C TYR A 122 0.46 -12.68 -8.81
N ARG A 123 -0.12 -11.56 -8.37
CA ARG A 123 -0.44 -11.31 -6.96
C ARG A 123 -1.94 -11.10 -6.72
N LEU A 124 -2.53 -10.04 -7.27
CA LEU A 124 -3.90 -9.57 -7.01
C LEU A 124 -4.20 -9.50 -5.50
N ASP A 125 -3.30 -8.85 -4.77
CA ASP A 125 -3.25 -8.77 -3.30
C ASP A 125 -3.35 -7.30 -2.86
N LEU A 126 -4.38 -6.88 -2.23
CA LEU A 126 -5.35 -7.50 -1.32
C LEU A 126 -6.39 -8.38 -2.05
N ASP A 127 -6.85 -9.43 -1.36
CA ASP A 127 -7.95 -10.26 -1.86
C ASP A 127 -9.27 -9.46 -1.88
N TRP A 128 -10.05 -9.61 -2.96
CA TRP A 128 -11.32 -8.90 -3.13
C TRP A 128 -12.31 -9.10 -1.97
N ARG A 129 -12.26 -10.23 -1.26
CA ARG A 129 -13.14 -10.54 -0.12
C ARG A 129 -12.91 -9.61 1.07
N LEU A 130 -11.73 -9.02 1.18
CA LEU A 130 -11.35 -8.08 2.24
C LEU A 130 -11.63 -6.61 1.87
N CYS A 131 -11.85 -6.31 0.59
CA CYS A 131 -12.03 -4.94 0.12
C CYS A 131 -13.24 -4.25 0.79
N LYS A 132 -14.38 -4.95 0.86
CA LYS A 132 -15.57 -4.41 1.52
C LYS A 132 -15.31 -4.11 2.99
N PHE A 133 -14.61 -4.99 3.69
CA PHE A 133 -14.26 -4.78 5.09
C PHE A 133 -13.31 -3.58 5.26
N ALA A 134 -12.31 -3.42 4.39
CA ALA A 134 -11.43 -2.25 4.39
C ALA A 134 -12.24 -0.94 4.22
N LYS A 135 -13.19 -0.90 3.27
CA LYS A 135 -14.13 0.22 3.10
C LYS A 135 -14.93 0.51 4.37
N GLU A 136 -15.51 -0.53 5.00
CA GLU A 136 -16.28 -0.39 6.25
C GLU A 136 -15.44 0.17 7.40
N GLN A 137 -14.16 -0.17 7.45
CA GLN A 137 -13.19 0.37 8.41
C GLN A 137 -12.60 1.73 7.99
N LYS A 138 -13.04 2.33 6.87
CA LYS A 138 -12.54 3.60 6.34
C LYS A 138 -11.03 3.58 6.03
N VAL A 139 -10.52 2.44 5.60
CA VAL A 139 -9.16 2.29 5.10
C VAL A 139 -9.17 2.54 3.60
N PRO A 140 -8.55 3.65 3.12
CA PRO A 140 -8.48 3.94 1.69
C PRO A 140 -7.64 2.89 0.97
N ILE A 141 -7.97 2.67 -0.31
CA ILE A 141 -7.31 1.64 -1.12
C ILE A 141 -6.50 2.30 -2.23
N CYS A 142 -5.27 1.80 -2.45
CA CYS A 142 -4.46 2.12 -3.62
C CYS A 142 -4.50 0.96 -4.59
N ILE A 143 -4.63 1.23 -5.89
CA ILE A 143 -4.47 0.22 -6.95
C ILE A 143 -3.13 0.48 -7.62
N ASN A 144 -2.15 -0.38 -7.38
CA ASN A 144 -0.79 -0.21 -7.89
C ASN A 144 -0.37 -1.46 -8.69
N PRO A 145 0.28 -1.30 -9.84
CA PRO A 145 0.68 -2.43 -10.68
C PRO A 145 1.92 -3.16 -10.18
N ASP A 146 2.70 -2.57 -9.28
CA ASP A 146 4.03 -3.09 -8.86
C ASP A 146 4.93 -3.33 -10.10
N ALA A 147 4.90 -2.35 -11.02
CA ALA A 147 5.54 -2.47 -12.32
C ALA A 147 7.07 -2.36 -12.23
N HIS A 148 7.77 -3.35 -12.77
CA HIS A 148 9.23 -3.39 -12.86
C HIS A 148 9.74 -3.04 -14.25
N ASP A 149 8.84 -2.84 -15.19
CA ASP A 149 9.08 -2.32 -16.53
C ASP A 149 7.85 -1.53 -17.03
N THR A 150 7.95 -0.93 -18.22
CA THR A 150 6.88 -0.09 -18.76
C THR A 150 5.63 -0.88 -19.17
N SER A 151 5.74 -2.16 -19.49
CA SER A 151 4.60 -2.99 -19.86
C SER A 151 3.74 -3.34 -18.64
N GLY A 152 4.35 -3.47 -17.46
CA GLY A 152 3.65 -3.73 -16.21
C GLY A 152 2.75 -2.57 -15.75
N LEU A 153 2.91 -1.35 -16.30
CA LEU A 153 2.03 -0.22 -15.95
C LEU A 153 0.57 -0.46 -16.33
N ASP A 154 0.31 -1.25 -17.36
CA ASP A 154 -1.05 -1.57 -17.83
C ASP A 154 -1.77 -2.57 -16.91
N ASP A 155 -1.06 -3.24 -16.01
CA ASP A 155 -1.63 -4.21 -15.06
C ASP A 155 -2.63 -3.57 -14.08
N VAL A 156 -2.64 -2.26 -13.92
CA VAL A 156 -3.65 -1.51 -13.15
C VAL A 156 -5.07 -1.98 -13.50
N TRP A 157 -5.32 -2.37 -14.76
CA TRP A 157 -6.61 -2.88 -15.19
C TRP A 157 -7.09 -4.08 -14.38
N TYR A 158 -6.20 -5.01 -14.03
CA TYR A 158 -6.54 -6.18 -13.19
C TYR A 158 -6.94 -5.76 -11.78
N GLY A 159 -6.20 -4.81 -11.18
CA GLY A 159 -6.52 -4.26 -9.87
C GLY A 159 -7.90 -3.58 -9.83
N VAL A 160 -8.27 -2.87 -10.91
CA VAL A 160 -9.62 -2.30 -11.05
C VAL A 160 -10.70 -3.39 -11.06
N GLN A 161 -10.46 -4.55 -11.72
CA GLN A 161 -11.42 -5.65 -11.68
C GLN A 161 -11.55 -6.26 -10.27
N ILE A 162 -10.43 -6.37 -9.53
CA ILE A 162 -10.44 -6.81 -8.11
C ILE A 162 -11.24 -5.83 -7.26
N ALA A 163 -11.02 -4.52 -7.41
CA ALA A 163 -11.74 -3.47 -6.68
C ALA A 163 -13.26 -3.55 -6.95
N ARG A 164 -13.65 -3.65 -8.22
CA ARG A 164 -15.07 -3.80 -8.62
C ARG A 164 -15.70 -5.07 -8.04
N LYS A 165 -14.98 -6.19 -8.07
CA LYS A 165 -15.44 -7.44 -7.46
C LYS A 165 -15.56 -7.32 -5.94
N GLY A 166 -14.72 -6.51 -5.31
CA GLY A 166 -14.74 -6.20 -3.88
C GLY A 166 -15.75 -5.13 -3.46
N TRP A 167 -16.65 -4.70 -4.37
CA TRP A 167 -17.70 -3.69 -4.12
C TRP A 167 -17.17 -2.31 -3.77
N LEU A 168 -15.99 -1.97 -4.29
CA LEU A 168 -15.41 -0.64 -4.14
C LEU A 168 -15.94 0.32 -5.20
N GLU A 169 -16.00 1.59 -4.83
CA GLU A 169 -16.34 2.72 -5.68
C GLU A 169 -15.12 3.65 -5.83
N SER A 170 -15.18 4.59 -6.77
CA SER A 170 -14.08 5.53 -6.98
C SER A 170 -13.71 6.34 -5.73
N SER A 171 -14.70 6.65 -4.87
CA SER A 171 -14.46 7.35 -3.61
C SER A 171 -13.60 6.58 -2.62
N ASP A 172 -13.53 5.25 -2.75
CA ASP A 172 -12.75 4.36 -1.87
C ASP A 172 -11.28 4.25 -2.32
N ILE A 173 -10.96 4.75 -3.54
CA ILE A 173 -9.68 4.54 -4.22
C ILE A 173 -8.87 5.84 -4.24
N LEU A 174 -7.66 5.82 -3.68
CA LEU A 174 -6.77 6.99 -3.68
C LEU A 174 -6.34 7.42 -5.09
N ASN A 175 -6.13 6.47 -6.00
CA ASN A 175 -5.72 6.76 -7.38
C ASN A 175 -6.76 7.56 -8.20
N THR A 176 -7.99 7.72 -7.71
CA THR A 176 -9.02 8.55 -8.36
C THR A 176 -8.99 10.01 -7.93
N LYS A 177 -8.19 10.34 -6.92
CA LYS A 177 -8.02 11.72 -6.44
C LYS A 177 -7.08 12.50 -7.36
N SER A 178 -7.26 13.81 -7.37
CA SER A 178 -6.33 14.70 -8.07
C SER A 178 -4.94 14.69 -7.43
N SER A 179 -3.92 15.07 -8.19
CA SER A 179 -2.56 15.18 -7.68
C SER A 179 -2.42 16.16 -6.50
N LEU A 180 -3.24 17.19 -6.45
CA LEU A 180 -3.27 18.16 -5.34
C LEU A 180 -3.85 17.54 -4.06
N GLU A 181 -4.93 16.76 -4.18
CA GLU A 181 -5.50 16.05 -3.04
C GLU A 181 -4.53 15.00 -2.48
N ILE A 182 -3.85 14.25 -3.38
CA ILE A 182 -2.82 13.29 -2.96
C ILE A 182 -1.65 13.99 -2.28
N GLU A 183 -1.20 15.14 -2.80
CA GLU A 183 -0.13 15.92 -2.19
C GLU A 183 -0.49 16.39 -0.78
N SER A 184 -1.72 16.86 -0.58
CA SER A 184 -2.21 17.23 0.75
C SER A 184 -2.19 16.04 1.71
N LEU A 185 -2.70 14.89 1.27
CA LEU A 185 -2.75 13.66 2.08
C LEU A 185 -1.37 13.12 2.50
N PHE A 186 -0.33 13.38 1.69
CA PHE A 186 1.03 12.93 2.02
C PHE A 186 1.83 13.95 2.85
N ASN A 187 1.34 15.18 3.01
CA ASN A 187 2.00 16.23 3.77
C ASN A 187 1.34 16.49 5.15
N ASP A 188 0.17 15.92 5.40
CA ASP A 188 -0.54 15.93 6.67
C ASP A 188 -0.01 14.81 7.61
#